data_b1c836afc923c1a9cf59928b4e6edce6
#
_entry.id   b1c836afc923c1a9cf59928b4e6edce6
#
_cell.length_a   1.000
_cell.length_b   1.000
_cell.length_c   1.000
_cell.angle_alpha   90.00
_cell.angle_beta   90.00
_cell.angle_gamma   90.00
#
_symmetry.space_group_name_H-M   'P 1'
#
loop_
_entity.id
_entity.type
_entity.pdbx_description
1 polymer ?
#
loop_
_entity_poly.entity_id
_entity_poly.type
_entity_poly.pdbx_seq_one_letter_code
_entity_poly.pdbx_strand_id
1 'polypeptide(L)'
;LHDVDNDGDLDFVGSYVQGLFWLECPDKNATKTKWKMHQITDQIHGVHCIRSFDIDSDGTADLVANDFTVDKGPYSGSICWLKPSNSSENVIDWKIIPIVKNNAPGGSHYFDFGDVNGDGRPDLTLGAKGKPFADGNYFAVFYAPKDTHEPWRKELLPNAGKQIGATHAAPADVNKDGKVDILASRGHGTGVVWFEAPNWTEHIIDEKMLYPHSTDFGDIDGDGDIDLCTVGFGSKVAAWYENDGTGNFTRRLLSLNQMAYDTMISDLDGDGDLDAATCGSQRTGKVVWYESDGRGKFRRQLIGENQGSYDLRLVDMDEDSDLDVLIAGHFNGNLIWYANPSKKAPLPFP
;
A
#
# COMPACT_ATOMS: atom_id res chain seq x y z
N LEU A 1 6.36 5.59 -6.20
CA LEU A 1 6.96 6.60 -7.08
C LEU A 1 7.36 7.81 -6.26
N HIS A 2 8.40 8.52 -6.69
CA HIS A 2 8.97 9.66 -5.99
C HIS A 2 9.89 10.41 -6.95
N ASP A 3 9.87 11.73 -6.96
CA ASP A 3 10.85 12.53 -7.66
C ASP A 3 12.14 12.55 -6.81
N VAL A 4 13.04 11.61 -7.10
CA VAL A 4 14.21 11.31 -6.25
C VAL A 4 15.33 12.35 -6.42
N ASP A 5 15.52 12.84 -7.63
CA ASP A 5 16.60 13.78 -7.96
C ASP A 5 16.13 15.23 -8.13
N ASN A 6 14.84 15.50 -7.92
CA ASN A 6 14.18 16.81 -8.00
C ASN A 6 14.29 17.45 -9.39
N ASP A 7 14.17 16.64 -10.43
CA ASP A 7 14.13 17.13 -11.82
C ASP A 7 12.71 17.39 -12.34
N GLY A 8 11.69 16.99 -11.57
CA GLY A 8 10.28 17.26 -11.78
C GLY A 8 9.53 16.10 -12.41
N ASP A 9 10.17 14.96 -12.68
CA ASP A 9 9.49 13.75 -13.10
C ASP A 9 9.48 12.66 -12.01
N LEU A 10 8.65 11.64 -12.17
CA LEU A 10 8.49 10.60 -11.15
C LEU A 10 9.37 9.40 -11.44
N ASP A 11 10.25 9.10 -10.51
CA ASP A 11 11.10 7.93 -10.52
C ASP A 11 10.42 6.70 -9.89
N PHE A 12 10.87 5.53 -10.28
CA PHE A 12 10.45 4.30 -9.64
C PHE A 12 11.42 3.92 -8.52
N VAL A 13 10.92 3.84 -7.29
CA VAL A 13 11.67 3.28 -6.16
C VAL A 13 11.21 1.86 -5.90
N GLY A 14 12.16 0.94 -5.85
CA GLY A 14 11.89 -0.48 -5.67
C GLY A 14 12.90 -1.20 -4.78
N SER A 15 12.58 -2.45 -4.48
CA SER A 15 13.45 -3.33 -3.73
C SER A 15 13.82 -4.59 -4.52
N TYR A 16 14.98 -5.13 -4.22
CA TYR A 16 15.45 -6.42 -4.71
C TYR A 16 16.15 -7.19 -3.57
N VAL A 17 16.59 -8.40 -3.84
CA VAL A 17 17.17 -9.27 -2.79
C VAL A 17 18.32 -8.63 -2.01
N GLN A 18 19.03 -7.69 -2.63
CA GLN A 18 20.23 -7.06 -2.08
C GLN A 18 20.01 -5.64 -1.54
N GLY A 19 18.76 -5.15 -1.49
CA GLY A 19 18.50 -3.83 -0.94
C GLY A 19 17.46 -3.01 -1.70
N LEU A 20 17.65 -1.70 -1.69
CA LEU A 20 16.78 -0.71 -2.33
C LEU A 20 17.50 -0.04 -3.50
N PHE A 21 16.74 0.25 -4.55
CA PHE A 21 17.20 0.97 -5.72
C PHE A 21 16.14 1.95 -6.21
N TRP A 22 16.53 2.87 -7.05
CA TRP A 22 15.61 3.66 -7.85
C TRP A 22 15.99 3.60 -9.34
N LEU A 23 15.00 3.76 -10.18
CA LEU A 23 15.15 3.88 -11.61
C LEU A 23 14.85 5.33 -11.97
N GLU A 24 15.87 6.02 -12.50
CA GLU A 24 15.79 7.39 -12.99
C GLU A 24 14.91 7.42 -14.23
N CYS A 25 13.84 8.20 -14.18
CA CYS A 25 13.00 8.46 -15.33
C CYS A 25 13.77 9.27 -16.37
N PRO A 26 13.83 8.85 -17.64
CA PRO A 26 14.68 9.52 -18.64
C PRO A 26 13.99 10.70 -19.31
N ASP A 27 13.28 11.53 -18.61
CA ASP A 27 12.45 12.65 -19.10
C ASP A 27 11.10 12.23 -19.75
N LYS A 28 10.37 13.20 -20.28
CA LYS A 28 9.01 13.08 -20.84
C LYS A 28 8.79 12.02 -21.96
N ASN A 29 9.81 11.27 -22.36
CA ASN A 29 9.72 10.17 -23.30
C ASN A 29 10.04 8.80 -22.65
N ALA A 30 9.74 8.66 -21.39
CA ALA A 30 10.02 7.52 -20.51
C ALA A 30 9.69 6.14 -21.10
N THR A 31 8.72 6.07 -22.02
CA THR A 31 8.21 4.82 -22.57
C THR A 31 9.15 4.08 -23.55
N LYS A 32 10.17 4.73 -24.05
CA LYS A 32 11.04 4.21 -25.12
C LYS A 32 12.50 4.08 -24.74
N THR A 33 12.88 4.61 -23.60
CA THR A 33 14.27 4.65 -23.15
C THR A 33 14.46 3.72 -21.95
N LYS A 34 15.59 3.06 -21.87
CA LYS A 34 15.92 2.24 -20.71
C LYS A 34 16.23 3.13 -19.53
N TRP A 35 15.48 2.97 -18.46
CA TRP A 35 15.70 3.68 -17.21
C TRP A 35 17.03 3.29 -16.57
N LYS A 36 17.74 4.25 -16.03
CA LYS A 36 19.00 4.02 -15.36
C LYS A 36 18.78 3.64 -13.90
N MET A 37 19.39 2.54 -13.47
CA MET A 37 19.27 2.06 -12.10
C MET A 37 20.37 2.64 -11.21
N HIS A 38 19.96 3.15 -10.05
CA HIS A 38 20.83 3.64 -8.98
C HIS A 38 20.54 2.85 -7.70
N GLN A 39 21.59 2.54 -6.96
CA GLN A 39 21.44 1.91 -5.65
C GLN A 39 21.16 2.95 -4.59
N ILE A 40 20.14 2.73 -3.76
CA ILE A 40 19.88 3.53 -2.56
C ILE A 40 20.68 2.97 -1.39
N THR A 41 20.51 1.68 -1.07
CA THR A 41 21.23 1.00 0.02
C THR A 41 21.18 -0.51 -0.13
N ASP A 42 22.22 -1.18 0.38
CA ASP A 42 22.30 -2.62 0.55
C ASP A 42 22.18 -3.05 2.03
N GLN A 43 21.83 -2.13 2.93
CA GLN A 43 21.76 -2.38 4.37
C GLN A 43 20.37 -2.73 4.88
N ILE A 44 19.31 -2.48 4.08
CA ILE A 44 17.92 -2.83 4.37
C ILE A 44 17.53 -4.01 3.48
N HIS A 45 16.98 -5.08 4.08
CA HIS A 45 16.76 -6.34 3.39
C HIS A 45 15.30 -6.79 3.45
N GLY A 46 14.89 -7.55 2.42
CA GLY A 46 13.55 -8.14 2.38
C GLY A 46 12.43 -7.11 2.48
N VAL A 47 12.61 -5.96 1.87
CA VAL A 47 11.62 -4.87 1.91
C VAL A 47 10.30 -5.36 1.32
N HIS A 48 9.21 -5.15 2.05
CA HIS A 48 7.85 -5.48 1.64
C HIS A 48 6.98 -4.26 1.42
N CYS A 49 7.36 -3.13 2.00
CA CYS A 49 6.63 -1.88 1.86
C CYS A 49 7.60 -0.72 1.72
N ILE A 50 7.33 0.12 0.73
CA ILE A 50 7.96 1.43 0.55
C ILE A 50 6.83 2.44 0.45
N ARG A 51 6.94 3.54 1.21
CA ARG A 51 6.01 4.67 1.14
C ARG A 51 6.78 5.95 0.89
N SER A 52 6.17 6.86 0.13
CA SER A 52 6.56 8.24 0.03
C SER A 52 5.65 9.04 0.96
N PHE A 53 6.21 9.72 1.96
CA PHE A 53 5.45 10.44 2.97
C PHE A 53 6.31 11.52 3.64
N ASP A 54 5.75 12.71 3.86
CA ASP A 54 6.42 13.82 4.57
C ASP A 54 6.45 13.53 6.09
N ILE A 55 7.55 12.96 6.58
CA ILE A 55 7.71 12.50 7.97
C ILE A 55 7.98 13.64 8.94
N ASP A 56 8.77 14.63 8.51
CA ASP A 56 9.19 15.74 9.37
C ASP A 56 8.38 17.02 9.15
N SER A 57 7.36 16.94 8.30
CA SER A 57 6.46 18.05 7.95
C SER A 57 7.20 19.26 7.37
N ASP A 58 8.24 19.01 6.58
CA ASP A 58 9.01 20.06 5.88
C ASP A 58 8.38 20.45 4.53
N GLY A 59 7.33 19.76 4.12
CA GLY A 59 6.61 19.96 2.85
C GLY A 59 7.16 19.14 1.70
N THR A 60 8.18 18.30 1.96
CA THR A 60 8.78 17.41 0.97
C THR A 60 8.49 15.97 1.36
N ALA A 61 8.05 15.15 0.42
CA ALA A 61 7.83 13.74 0.70
C ALA A 61 9.17 13.01 0.86
N ASP A 62 9.26 12.18 1.90
CA ASP A 62 10.39 11.32 2.20
C ASP A 62 10.14 9.87 1.77
N LEU A 63 11.20 9.09 1.63
CA LEU A 63 11.09 7.65 1.41
C LEU A 63 11.17 6.88 2.73
N VAL A 64 10.23 5.97 2.94
CA VAL A 64 10.19 5.09 4.11
C VAL A 64 10.12 3.65 3.67
N ALA A 65 10.96 2.79 4.26
CA ALA A 65 10.97 1.36 3.95
C ALA A 65 11.11 0.51 5.21
N ASN A 66 10.50 -0.69 5.20
CA ASN A 66 10.69 -1.66 6.27
C ASN A 66 11.86 -2.62 5.97
N ASP A 67 12.53 -3.07 7.02
CA ASP A 67 13.36 -4.28 6.98
C ASP A 67 12.57 -5.46 7.56
N PHE A 68 12.11 -6.31 6.67
CA PHE A 68 11.28 -7.46 7.00
C PHE A 68 12.08 -8.62 7.63
N THR A 69 13.40 -8.59 7.51
CA THR A 69 14.26 -9.72 7.87
C THR A 69 14.56 -9.82 9.36
N VAL A 70 15.09 -10.96 9.77
CA VAL A 70 15.59 -11.19 11.12
C VAL A 70 17.06 -11.55 11.02
N ASP A 71 17.90 -10.90 11.82
CA ASP A 71 19.33 -11.17 11.95
C ASP A 71 20.15 -11.02 10.64
N LYS A 72 19.72 -10.14 9.72
CA LYS A 72 20.40 -9.92 8.44
C LYS A 72 20.96 -8.51 8.25
N GLY A 73 21.21 -7.80 9.30
CA GLY A 73 21.79 -6.47 9.19
C GLY A 73 21.43 -5.53 10.33
N PRO A 74 21.93 -4.30 10.29
CA PRO A 74 21.76 -3.35 11.38
C PRO A 74 20.34 -2.84 11.56
N TYR A 75 19.48 -3.03 10.54
CA TYR A 75 18.10 -2.53 10.50
C TYR A 75 17.04 -3.63 10.59
N SER A 76 17.42 -4.87 10.88
CA SER A 76 16.47 -5.99 11.03
C SER A 76 15.31 -5.66 11.95
N GLY A 77 14.06 -5.84 11.45
CA GLY A 77 12.84 -5.52 12.19
C GLY A 77 12.68 -4.02 12.47
N SER A 78 13.18 -3.18 11.58
CA SER A 78 13.05 -1.71 11.67
C SER A 78 12.17 -1.15 10.56
N ILE A 79 11.68 0.05 10.78
CA ILE A 79 11.14 0.94 9.75
C ILE A 79 12.10 2.11 9.64
N CYS A 80 12.56 2.38 8.44
CA CYS A 80 13.64 3.33 8.18
C CYS A 80 13.17 4.44 7.25
N TRP A 81 13.47 5.66 7.64
CA TRP A 81 13.42 6.84 6.81
C TRP A 81 14.72 6.97 6.01
N LEU A 82 14.61 7.12 4.72
CA LEU A 82 15.69 7.26 3.78
C LEU A 82 15.73 8.71 3.32
N LYS A 83 16.66 9.49 3.84
CA LYS A 83 16.79 10.92 3.52
C LYS A 83 17.99 11.16 2.62
N PRO A 84 17.82 11.85 1.47
CA PRO A 84 18.95 12.31 0.68
C PRO A 84 19.83 13.23 1.53
N SER A 85 21.14 13.01 1.56
CA SER A 85 22.04 13.80 2.41
C SER A 85 22.98 14.73 1.63
N ASN A 86 23.36 14.34 0.41
CA ASN A 86 24.14 15.14 -0.51
C ASN A 86 23.78 14.74 -1.94
N SER A 87 23.58 15.71 -2.81
CA SER A 87 23.47 15.47 -4.24
C SER A 87 24.67 16.14 -4.92
N SER A 88 25.51 15.35 -5.58
CA SER A 88 26.42 15.83 -6.60
C SER A 88 25.95 15.35 -7.96
N GLU A 89 26.34 16.00 -9.06
CA GLU A 89 25.96 15.60 -10.40
C GLU A 89 26.04 14.06 -10.57
N ASN A 90 24.88 13.37 -10.50
CA ASN A 90 24.68 11.91 -10.66
C ASN A 90 24.91 11.00 -9.45
N VAL A 91 25.12 11.47 -8.23
CA VAL A 91 25.23 10.63 -7.03
C VAL A 91 24.43 11.25 -5.88
N ILE A 92 23.46 10.50 -5.36
CA ILE A 92 22.68 10.85 -4.18
C ILE A 92 23.16 9.94 -3.04
N ASP A 93 23.73 10.56 -2.00
CA ASP A 93 24.07 9.85 -0.76
C ASP A 93 22.80 9.76 0.13
N TRP A 94 22.57 8.61 0.72
CA TRP A 94 21.40 8.35 1.54
C TRP A 94 21.76 8.19 3.01
N LYS A 95 21.06 8.92 3.86
CA LYS A 95 21.09 8.73 5.31
C LYS A 95 19.93 7.83 5.71
N ILE A 96 20.24 6.71 6.39
CA ILE A 96 19.22 5.79 6.91
C ILE A 96 18.96 6.15 8.36
N ILE A 97 17.71 6.55 8.65
CA ILE A 97 17.27 6.96 9.99
C ILE A 97 16.19 5.98 10.44
N PRO A 98 16.47 5.07 11.38
CA PRO A 98 15.43 4.16 11.87
C PRO A 98 14.45 4.91 12.77
N ILE A 99 13.22 5.14 12.28
CA ILE A 99 12.10 5.71 13.05
C ILE A 99 11.52 4.66 14.02
N VAL A 100 11.54 3.40 13.62
CA VAL A 100 11.23 2.26 14.49
C VAL A 100 12.44 1.33 14.47
N LYS A 101 13.31 1.44 15.46
CA LYS A 101 14.56 0.67 15.51
C LYS A 101 14.37 -0.67 16.20
N ASN A 102 14.53 -1.77 15.44
CA ASN A 102 14.45 -3.16 15.94
C ASN A 102 13.18 -3.44 16.78
N ASN A 103 12.10 -2.69 16.57
CA ASN A 103 10.86 -2.76 17.36
C ASN A 103 9.63 -3.12 16.51
N ALA A 104 9.84 -3.52 15.25
CA ALA A 104 8.83 -4.09 14.37
C ALA A 104 9.17 -5.55 13.99
N PRO A 105 9.43 -6.46 14.97
CA PRO A 105 9.78 -7.85 14.69
C PRO A 105 8.61 -8.62 14.12
N GLY A 106 8.86 -9.87 13.72
CA GLY A 106 7.81 -10.80 13.34
C GLY A 106 7.35 -10.70 11.90
N GLY A 107 8.14 -10.07 11.05
CA GLY A 107 7.85 -9.90 9.63
C GLY A 107 6.85 -8.78 9.41
N SER A 108 7.28 -7.54 9.71
CA SER A 108 6.57 -6.32 9.35
C SER A 108 6.21 -6.34 7.88
N HIS A 109 4.94 -6.09 7.55
CA HIS A 109 4.48 -6.26 6.18
C HIS A 109 4.17 -4.90 5.55
N TYR A 110 2.90 -4.51 5.44
CA TYR A 110 2.53 -3.18 4.99
C TYR A 110 2.35 -2.25 6.18
N PHE A 111 2.68 -1.00 5.96
CA PHE A 111 2.46 0.10 6.91
C PHE A 111 1.87 1.30 6.18
N ASP A 112 1.15 2.14 6.93
CA ASP A 112 0.61 3.40 6.47
C ASP A 112 0.77 4.48 7.54
N PHE A 113 0.53 5.73 7.14
CA PHE A 113 0.63 6.90 7.99
C PHE A 113 -0.71 7.61 8.13
N GLY A 114 -0.97 8.18 9.32
CA GLY A 114 -2.09 9.06 9.60
C GLY A 114 -2.03 9.58 11.03
N ASP A 115 -2.69 10.68 11.30
CA ASP A 115 -2.76 11.26 12.65
C ASP A 115 -3.76 10.47 13.51
N VAL A 116 -3.31 9.35 14.06
CA VAL A 116 -4.16 8.40 14.80
C VAL A 116 -4.61 8.95 16.14
N ASN A 117 -3.81 9.82 16.76
CA ASN A 117 -4.09 10.37 18.10
C ASN A 117 -4.64 11.79 18.08
N GLY A 118 -4.77 12.43 16.92
CA GLY A 118 -5.29 13.79 16.77
C GLY A 118 -4.32 14.89 17.22
N ASP A 119 -3.01 14.62 17.23
CA ASP A 119 -2.00 15.59 17.68
C ASP A 119 -1.36 16.41 16.55
N GLY A 120 -1.80 16.18 15.32
CA GLY A 120 -1.36 16.86 14.10
C GLY A 120 -0.07 16.30 13.50
N ARG A 121 0.43 15.16 13.99
CA ARG A 121 1.60 14.45 13.44
C ARG A 121 1.20 13.10 12.86
N PRO A 122 1.85 12.65 11.80
CA PRO A 122 1.54 11.36 11.22
C PRO A 122 2.12 10.22 12.08
N ASP A 123 1.25 9.40 12.62
CA ASP A 123 1.59 8.13 13.26
C ASP A 123 1.72 7.01 12.21
N LEU A 124 2.44 5.94 12.54
CA LEU A 124 2.62 4.80 11.66
C LEU A 124 1.79 3.61 12.16
N THR A 125 1.01 3.01 11.28
CA THR A 125 0.25 1.78 11.52
C THR A 125 0.89 0.62 10.78
N LEU A 126 0.91 -0.59 11.39
CA LEU A 126 1.67 -1.72 10.88
C LEU A 126 0.98 -3.06 11.15
N GLY A 127 1.05 -3.96 10.17
CA GLY A 127 0.81 -5.38 10.35
C GLY A 127 2.11 -6.20 10.33
N ALA A 128 2.26 -7.18 11.24
CA ALA A 128 3.37 -8.12 11.29
C ALA A 128 2.88 -9.57 11.23
N LYS A 129 3.21 -10.26 10.15
CA LYS A 129 2.54 -11.51 9.75
C LYS A 129 2.84 -12.74 10.58
N GLY A 130 3.92 -12.74 11.33
CA GLY A 130 4.39 -13.93 12.06
C GLY A 130 5.17 -14.89 11.18
N LYS A 131 4.84 -16.16 11.22
CA LYS A 131 5.63 -17.22 10.55
C LYS A 131 6.15 -16.83 9.15
N PRO A 132 7.42 -17.15 8.86
CA PRO A 132 8.37 -17.96 9.65
C PRO A 132 9.08 -17.21 10.81
N PHE A 133 8.75 -15.94 11.03
CA PHE A 133 9.37 -15.09 12.04
C PHE A 133 8.72 -15.29 13.41
N ALA A 134 9.51 -15.19 14.48
CA ALA A 134 9.00 -15.09 15.85
C ALA A 134 8.40 -13.70 16.10
N ASP A 135 7.64 -13.57 17.19
CA ASP A 135 7.13 -12.29 17.71
C ASP A 135 6.28 -11.46 16.74
N GLY A 136 5.63 -12.11 15.77
CA GLY A 136 4.67 -11.52 14.86
C GLY A 136 3.22 -11.79 15.23
N ASN A 137 2.33 -11.79 14.23
CA ASN A 137 0.88 -11.94 14.37
C ASN A 137 0.26 -10.80 15.21
N TYR A 138 0.61 -9.58 14.90
CA TYR A 138 0.06 -8.39 15.57
C TYR A 138 -0.19 -7.26 14.57
N PHE A 139 -1.06 -6.34 14.98
CA PHE A 139 -1.14 -4.99 14.47
C PHE A 139 -0.65 -4.03 15.53
N ALA A 140 -0.08 -2.91 15.13
CA ALA A 140 0.46 -1.90 16.03
C ALA A 140 0.30 -0.49 15.45
N VAL A 141 0.24 0.48 16.36
CA VAL A 141 0.43 1.90 16.08
C VAL A 141 1.76 2.33 16.70
N PHE A 142 2.51 3.12 15.96
CA PHE A 142 3.72 3.78 16.43
C PHE A 142 3.47 5.28 16.38
N TYR A 143 3.37 5.91 17.54
CA TYR A 143 3.06 7.32 17.66
C TYR A 143 4.30 8.17 17.45
N ALA A 144 4.19 9.13 16.55
CA ALA A 144 5.27 10.04 16.22
C ALA A 144 5.59 10.97 17.40
N PRO A 145 6.87 11.05 17.83
CA PRO A 145 7.28 12.04 18.80
C PRO A 145 7.31 13.44 18.19
N LYS A 146 7.40 14.46 19.04
CA LYS A 146 7.56 15.85 18.57
C LYS A 146 8.83 16.07 17.74
N ASP A 147 9.92 15.41 18.12
CA ASP A 147 11.15 15.30 17.32
C ASP A 147 11.14 13.90 16.67
N THR A 148 10.96 13.84 15.37
CA THR A 148 10.86 12.59 14.61
C THR A 148 12.10 11.71 14.69
N HIS A 149 13.24 12.24 15.17
CA HIS A 149 14.46 11.48 15.42
C HIS A 149 14.46 10.72 16.75
N GLU A 150 13.51 11.05 17.67
CA GLU A 150 13.34 10.32 18.91
C GLU A 150 12.58 8.98 18.67
N PRO A 151 12.74 7.98 19.55
CA PRO A 151 12.05 6.70 19.39
C PRO A 151 10.51 6.84 19.40
N TRP A 152 9.86 6.28 18.40
CA TRP A 152 8.40 6.26 18.30
C TRP A 152 7.81 5.27 19.31
N ARG A 153 6.76 5.70 20.02
CA ARG A 153 6.08 4.90 21.05
C ARG A 153 5.18 3.85 20.39
N LYS A 154 5.50 2.58 20.59
CA LYS A 154 4.69 1.46 20.09
C LYS A 154 3.50 1.18 21.01
N GLU A 155 2.33 0.98 20.41
CA GLU A 155 1.14 0.40 21.04
C GLU A 155 0.67 -0.81 20.21
N LEU A 156 0.51 -1.96 20.87
CA LEU A 156 -0.02 -3.16 20.23
C LEU A 156 -1.55 -3.11 20.27
N LEU A 157 -2.18 -3.37 19.13
CA LEU A 157 -3.63 -3.53 19.06
C LEU A 157 -4.06 -4.85 19.71
N PRO A 158 -5.34 -4.99 20.11
CA PRO A 158 -5.85 -6.16 20.80
C PRO A 158 -5.52 -7.48 20.11
N ASN A 159 -5.45 -8.54 20.91
CA ASN A 159 -5.13 -9.88 20.44
C ASN A 159 -3.75 -10.04 19.77
N ALA A 160 -2.80 -9.15 20.07
CA ALA A 160 -1.42 -9.29 19.61
C ALA A 160 -0.86 -10.69 19.92
N GLY A 161 -0.14 -11.27 18.96
CA GLY A 161 0.30 -12.67 18.97
C GLY A 161 -0.74 -13.68 18.45
N LYS A 162 -2.01 -13.27 18.34
CA LYS A 162 -3.12 -14.09 17.80
C LYS A 162 -3.66 -13.57 16.46
N GLN A 163 -3.22 -12.39 16.01
CA GLN A 163 -3.58 -11.80 14.72
C GLN A 163 -2.83 -12.50 13.58
N ILE A 164 -3.15 -13.79 13.36
CA ILE A 164 -2.41 -14.68 12.47
C ILE A 164 -2.41 -14.13 11.04
N GLY A 165 -1.19 -13.88 10.54
CA GLY A 165 -1.00 -13.38 9.20
C GLY A 165 -1.33 -11.90 9.02
N ALA A 166 -1.29 -11.10 10.08
CA ALA A 166 -1.47 -9.65 10.04
C ALA A 166 -0.60 -9.01 8.95
N THR A 167 -1.18 -8.21 8.08
CA THR A 167 -0.50 -7.74 6.87
C THR A 167 -0.60 -6.24 6.71
N HIS A 168 -1.78 -5.71 6.53
CA HIS A 168 -2.04 -4.30 6.30
C HIS A 168 -2.82 -3.71 7.47
N ALA A 169 -2.47 -2.51 7.88
CA ALA A 169 -3.19 -1.69 8.85
C ALA A 169 -3.18 -0.25 8.34
N ALA A 170 -4.35 0.32 8.13
CA ALA A 170 -4.52 1.64 7.56
C ALA A 170 -5.44 2.51 8.42
N PRO A 171 -5.07 3.76 8.72
CA PRO A 171 -5.87 4.67 9.54
C PRO A 171 -7.03 5.26 8.74
N ALA A 172 -8.25 5.21 9.30
CA ALA A 172 -9.46 5.80 8.72
C ALA A 172 -10.52 6.04 9.81
N ASP A 173 -11.36 7.07 9.68
CA ASP A 173 -12.55 7.24 10.53
C ASP A 173 -13.70 6.38 9.95
N VAL A 174 -13.82 5.15 10.45
CA VAL A 174 -14.72 4.12 9.89
C VAL A 174 -16.18 4.37 10.25
N ASN A 175 -16.43 4.91 11.44
CA ASN A 175 -17.79 5.07 11.98
C ASN A 175 -18.25 6.52 12.05
N LYS A 176 -17.50 7.46 11.47
CA LYS A 176 -17.76 8.90 11.46
C LYS A 176 -17.90 9.53 12.85
N ASP A 177 -17.18 8.99 13.85
CA ASP A 177 -17.18 9.55 15.20
C ASP A 177 -16.13 10.65 15.41
N GLY A 178 -15.35 10.95 14.37
CA GLY A 178 -14.30 11.97 14.36
C GLY A 178 -12.98 11.51 14.97
N LYS A 179 -12.83 10.21 15.24
CA LYS A 179 -11.57 9.59 15.66
C LYS A 179 -11.05 8.67 14.56
N VAL A 180 -9.76 8.53 14.52
CA VAL A 180 -9.13 7.65 13.53
C VAL A 180 -9.10 6.23 14.07
N ASP A 181 -9.82 5.33 13.38
CA ASP A 181 -9.82 3.89 13.55
C ASP A 181 -8.74 3.24 12.70
N ILE A 182 -8.58 1.91 12.81
CA ILE A 182 -7.62 1.16 12.01
C ILE A 182 -8.34 0.05 11.24
N LEU A 183 -8.41 0.18 9.92
CA LEU A 183 -8.79 -0.92 9.01
C LEU A 183 -7.63 -1.88 8.85
N ALA A 184 -7.87 -3.20 8.92
CA ALA A 184 -6.79 -4.17 8.92
C ALA A 184 -7.12 -5.48 8.20
N SER A 185 -6.10 -6.07 7.57
CA SER A 185 -6.22 -7.35 6.88
C SER A 185 -5.22 -8.39 7.37
N ARG A 186 -5.61 -9.66 7.32
CA ARG A 186 -4.78 -10.83 7.65
C ARG A 186 -4.34 -11.55 6.37
N GLY A 187 -3.50 -10.88 5.57
CA GLY A 187 -3.11 -11.29 4.22
C GLY A 187 -2.36 -12.62 4.11
N HIS A 188 -1.77 -13.09 5.20
CA HIS A 188 -1.20 -14.44 5.33
C HIS A 188 -2.01 -15.36 6.25
N GLY A 189 -3.23 -14.98 6.54
CA GLY A 189 -4.18 -15.69 7.39
C GLY A 189 -5.59 -15.61 6.83
N THR A 190 -6.54 -15.26 7.68
CA THR A 190 -7.95 -15.20 7.32
C THR A 190 -8.59 -13.99 7.98
N GLY A 191 -9.34 -13.24 7.19
CA GLY A 191 -10.23 -12.20 7.68
C GLY A 191 -9.74 -10.79 7.50
N VAL A 192 -10.74 -9.91 7.47
CA VAL A 192 -10.62 -8.46 7.46
C VAL A 192 -11.32 -7.93 8.70
N VAL A 193 -10.72 -6.99 9.38
CA VAL A 193 -11.19 -6.43 10.64
C VAL A 193 -10.98 -4.93 10.68
N TRP A 194 -11.61 -4.26 11.65
CA TRP A 194 -11.22 -2.91 12.03
C TRP A 194 -11.18 -2.77 13.55
N PHE A 195 -10.42 -1.80 14.02
CA PHE A 195 -10.23 -1.52 15.43
C PHE A 195 -10.74 -0.12 15.73
N GLU A 196 -11.79 -0.04 16.55
CA GLU A 196 -12.46 1.19 16.91
C GLU A 196 -11.68 1.95 18.00
N ALA A 197 -11.37 3.21 17.72
CA ALA A 197 -10.76 4.12 18.68
C ALA A 197 -11.76 4.57 19.75
N PRO A 198 -11.32 5.00 20.94
CA PRO A 198 -9.93 5.02 21.40
C PRO A 198 -9.50 3.73 22.11
N ASN A 199 -10.41 2.78 22.27
CA ASN A 199 -10.18 1.57 23.06
C ASN A 199 -9.70 0.39 22.21
N TRP A 200 -9.59 0.57 20.90
CA TRP A 200 -9.20 -0.45 19.93
C TRP A 200 -10.11 -1.68 19.99
N THR A 201 -11.43 -1.48 20.11
CA THR A 201 -12.38 -2.60 20.05
C THR A 201 -12.29 -3.26 18.68
N GLU A 202 -11.99 -4.57 18.65
CA GLU A 202 -11.90 -5.30 17.39
C GLU A 202 -13.28 -5.66 16.85
N HIS A 203 -13.57 -5.28 15.62
CA HIS A 203 -14.77 -5.61 14.87
C HIS A 203 -14.40 -6.46 13.64
N ILE A 204 -15.18 -7.48 13.37
CA ILE A 204 -14.95 -8.38 12.24
C ILE A 204 -15.76 -7.92 11.05
N ILE A 205 -15.08 -7.60 9.93
CA ILE A 205 -15.70 -7.28 8.65
C ILE A 205 -16.01 -8.58 7.88
N ASP A 206 -15.01 -9.44 7.70
CA ASP A 206 -15.18 -10.75 7.05
C ASP A 206 -14.22 -11.77 7.68
N GLU A 207 -14.77 -12.78 8.33
CA GLU A 207 -13.98 -13.86 8.96
C GLU A 207 -13.57 -14.97 7.97
N LYS A 208 -14.07 -14.94 6.72
CA LYS A 208 -13.93 -16.04 5.75
C LYS A 208 -13.03 -15.72 4.58
N MET A 209 -12.67 -14.45 4.36
CA MET A 209 -11.75 -14.08 3.29
C MET A 209 -10.38 -14.69 3.56
N LEU A 210 -9.93 -15.59 2.67
CA LEU A 210 -8.62 -16.23 2.78
C LEU A 210 -7.56 -15.40 2.08
N TYR A 211 -6.52 -15.07 2.83
CA TYR A 211 -5.36 -14.29 2.38
C TYR A 211 -5.77 -12.96 1.73
N PRO A 212 -6.49 -12.06 2.44
CA PRO A 212 -6.74 -10.69 2.00
C PRO A 212 -5.43 -9.89 2.09
N HIS A 213 -4.63 -9.94 1.01
CA HIS A 213 -3.24 -9.52 1.07
C HIS A 213 -3.08 -8.00 1.04
N SER A 214 -3.82 -7.32 0.21
CA SER A 214 -3.89 -5.87 0.13
C SER A 214 -5.31 -5.39 0.34
N THR A 215 -5.43 -4.21 0.91
CA THR A 215 -6.69 -3.48 1.12
C THR A 215 -6.49 -2.02 0.74
N ASP A 216 -7.53 -1.43 0.18
CA ASP A 216 -7.60 0.01 -0.04
C ASP A 216 -9.00 0.50 0.33
N PHE A 217 -9.18 1.80 0.61
CA PHE A 217 -10.42 2.30 1.17
C PHE A 217 -10.76 3.71 0.67
N GLY A 218 -12.04 4.00 0.58
CA GLY A 218 -12.60 5.29 0.16
C GLY A 218 -14.10 5.19 0.01
N ASP A 219 -14.74 6.27 -0.35
CA ASP A 219 -16.19 6.33 -0.63
C ASP A 219 -16.44 5.76 -2.04
N ILE A 220 -16.69 4.44 -2.10
CA ILE A 220 -16.79 3.70 -3.38
C ILE A 220 -18.13 3.89 -4.08
N ASP A 221 -19.21 4.15 -3.33
CA ASP A 221 -20.56 4.29 -3.90
C ASP A 221 -21.14 5.70 -3.77
N GLY A 222 -20.35 6.65 -3.30
CA GLY A 222 -20.70 8.06 -3.28
C GLY A 222 -21.67 8.45 -2.16
N ASP A 223 -21.80 7.63 -1.09
CA ASP A 223 -22.68 7.91 0.05
C ASP A 223 -21.99 8.69 1.17
N GLY A 224 -20.69 8.90 1.04
CA GLY A 224 -19.83 9.66 1.95
C GLY A 224 -19.26 8.82 3.10
N ASP A 225 -19.40 7.50 3.07
CA ASP A 225 -18.86 6.58 4.06
C ASP A 225 -17.53 5.96 3.58
N ILE A 226 -16.68 5.52 4.50
CA ILE A 226 -15.43 4.85 4.13
C ILE A 226 -15.70 3.36 3.90
N ASP A 227 -15.69 2.97 2.63
CA ASP A 227 -15.76 1.59 2.19
C ASP A 227 -14.38 0.96 2.12
N LEU A 228 -14.34 -0.37 1.96
CA LEU A 228 -13.11 -1.13 1.84
C LEU A 228 -13.11 -1.96 0.55
N CYS A 229 -12.02 -1.90 -0.23
CA CYS A 229 -11.76 -2.84 -1.33
C CYS A 229 -10.63 -3.81 -0.94
N THR A 230 -10.76 -5.09 -1.29
CA THR A 230 -9.70 -6.08 -1.03
C THR A 230 -9.72 -7.24 -2.01
N VAL A 231 -8.57 -7.90 -2.13
CA VAL A 231 -8.36 -9.09 -2.94
C VAL A 231 -7.92 -10.26 -2.07
N GLY A 232 -8.73 -11.32 -2.07
CA GLY A 232 -8.43 -12.56 -1.36
C GLY A 232 -7.70 -13.54 -2.25
N PHE A 233 -6.37 -13.61 -2.17
CA PHE A 233 -5.59 -14.56 -2.96
C PHE A 233 -6.06 -16.01 -2.76
N GLY A 234 -6.25 -16.44 -1.53
CA GLY A 234 -6.73 -17.78 -1.20
C GLY A 234 -8.20 -18.01 -1.55
N SER A 235 -9.03 -17.01 -1.35
CA SER A 235 -10.46 -17.05 -1.73
C SER A 235 -10.66 -16.91 -3.24
N LYS A 236 -9.66 -16.45 -3.99
CA LYS A 236 -9.73 -16.16 -5.44
C LYS A 236 -10.81 -15.15 -5.80
N VAL A 237 -10.95 -14.11 -5.00
CA VAL A 237 -12.03 -13.14 -5.07
C VAL A 237 -11.45 -11.74 -5.00
N ALA A 238 -12.01 -10.82 -5.80
CA ALA A 238 -11.96 -9.40 -5.57
C ALA A 238 -13.34 -8.96 -5.04
N ALA A 239 -13.37 -8.20 -3.98
CA ALA A 239 -14.61 -7.73 -3.34
C ALA A 239 -14.40 -6.35 -2.74
N TRP A 240 -15.49 -5.60 -2.64
CA TRP A 240 -15.55 -4.44 -1.79
C TRP A 240 -16.58 -4.66 -0.69
N TYR A 241 -16.52 -3.85 0.34
CA TYR A 241 -17.37 -3.94 1.51
C TYR A 241 -17.97 -2.56 1.74
N GLU A 242 -19.25 -2.44 1.44
CA GLU A 242 -20.07 -1.26 1.65
C GLU A 242 -20.27 -1.04 3.14
N ASN A 243 -19.85 0.09 3.64
CA ASN A 243 -20.05 0.55 5.01
C ASN A 243 -21.38 1.30 5.10
N ASP A 244 -22.06 1.22 6.22
CA ASP A 244 -23.30 1.99 6.48
C ASP A 244 -23.03 3.27 7.30
N GLY A 245 -21.78 3.72 7.39
CA GLY A 245 -21.34 4.87 8.15
C GLY A 245 -21.30 4.65 9.67
N THR A 246 -21.57 3.43 10.13
CA THR A 246 -21.51 3.05 11.54
C THR A 246 -20.55 1.90 11.81
N GLY A 247 -19.75 1.51 10.79
CA GLY A 247 -18.79 0.41 10.87
C GLY A 247 -19.40 -0.97 10.63
N ASN A 248 -20.65 -1.06 10.12
CA ASN A 248 -21.24 -2.31 9.67
C ASN A 248 -21.02 -2.46 8.16
N PHE A 249 -20.38 -3.54 7.77
CA PHE A 249 -19.98 -3.77 6.39
C PHE A 249 -20.80 -4.83 5.69
N THR A 250 -21.22 -4.55 4.46
CA THR A 250 -21.89 -5.50 3.56
C THR A 250 -20.98 -5.87 2.40
N ARG A 251 -20.60 -7.16 2.31
CA ARG A 251 -19.76 -7.63 1.22
C ARG A 251 -20.43 -7.56 -0.14
N ARG A 252 -19.76 -6.95 -1.10
CA ARG A 252 -20.11 -6.88 -2.51
C ARG A 252 -19.03 -7.54 -3.37
N LEU A 253 -19.43 -8.35 -4.34
CA LEU A 253 -18.50 -9.11 -5.17
C LEU A 253 -18.13 -8.29 -6.42
N LEU A 254 -16.83 -8.05 -6.63
CA LEU A 254 -16.30 -7.51 -7.88
C LEU A 254 -16.04 -8.63 -8.89
N SER A 255 -15.34 -9.67 -8.48
CA SER A 255 -14.99 -10.78 -9.37
C SER A 255 -14.72 -12.09 -8.64
N LEU A 256 -15.08 -13.19 -9.30
CA LEU A 256 -14.62 -14.54 -8.97
C LEU A 256 -13.39 -14.92 -9.81
N ASN A 257 -12.60 -15.88 -9.32
CA ASN A 257 -11.37 -16.36 -9.97
C ASN A 257 -10.29 -15.31 -10.20
N GLN A 258 -10.28 -14.26 -9.37
CA GLN A 258 -9.25 -13.25 -9.30
C GLN A 258 -8.26 -13.60 -8.18
N MET A 259 -7.15 -14.25 -8.52
CA MET A 259 -6.05 -14.49 -7.58
C MET A 259 -5.10 -13.30 -7.66
N ALA A 260 -5.35 -12.28 -6.88
CA ALA A 260 -4.56 -11.06 -6.85
C ALA A 260 -3.85 -10.88 -5.52
N TYR A 261 -2.74 -10.15 -5.53
CA TYR A 261 -1.99 -9.77 -4.34
C TYR A 261 -2.23 -8.32 -3.97
N ASP A 262 -2.50 -7.46 -4.94
CA ASP A 262 -2.67 -6.04 -4.71
C ASP A 262 -3.93 -5.48 -5.36
N THR A 263 -4.49 -4.46 -4.72
CA THR A 263 -5.62 -3.66 -5.19
C THR A 263 -5.41 -2.21 -4.79
N MET A 264 -5.82 -1.31 -5.67
CA MET A 264 -5.92 0.13 -5.40
C MET A 264 -7.24 0.65 -5.92
N ILE A 265 -7.74 1.71 -5.27
CA ILE A 265 -8.91 2.46 -5.72
C ILE A 265 -8.50 3.89 -6.08
N SER A 266 -9.06 4.41 -7.16
CA SER A 266 -8.92 5.80 -7.60
C SER A 266 -9.91 6.05 -8.74
N ASP A 267 -10.18 7.31 -9.04
CA ASP A 267 -10.88 7.72 -10.26
C ASP A 267 -9.95 7.54 -11.46
N LEU A 268 -10.07 6.41 -12.16
CA LEU A 268 -9.18 6.03 -13.26
C LEU A 268 -9.60 6.64 -14.61
N ASP A 269 -10.87 6.91 -14.82
CA ASP A 269 -11.36 7.48 -16.09
C ASP A 269 -11.73 8.96 -16.01
N GLY A 270 -11.58 9.57 -14.84
CA GLY A 270 -11.79 10.99 -14.62
C GLY A 270 -13.26 11.39 -14.57
N ASP A 271 -14.18 10.45 -14.24
CA ASP A 271 -15.62 10.72 -14.15
C ASP A 271 -16.08 11.14 -12.75
N GLY A 272 -15.20 11.07 -11.76
CA GLY A 272 -15.41 11.47 -10.37
C GLY A 272 -15.79 10.32 -9.43
N ASP A 273 -15.96 9.11 -9.94
CA ASP A 273 -16.28 7.92 -9.18
C ASP A 273 -15.01 7.09 -8.87
N LEU A 274 -14.98 6.39 -7.73
CA LEU A 274 -13.83 5.57 -7.39
C LEU A 274 -13.89 4.19 -8.04
N ASP A 275 -12.95 3.92 -8.92
CA ASP A 275 -12.71 2.63 -9.55
C ASP A 275 -11.80 1.74 -8.71
N ALA A 276 -11.72 0.45 -9.07
CA ALA A 276 -10.75 -0.45 -8.47
C ALA A 276 -9.85 -1.09 -9.53
N ALA A 277 -8.55 -1.13 -9.27
CA ALA A 277 -7.59 -1.89 -10.07
C ALA A 277 -6.98 -3.04 -9.25
N THR A 278 -6.71 -4.18 -9.89
CA THR A 278 -6.10 -5.34 -9.24
C THR A 278 -5.00 -5.94 -10.08
N CYS A 279 -3.92 -6.37 -9.46
CA CYS A 279 -2.86 -7.11 -10.12
C CYS A 279 -2.85 -8.60 -9.76
N GLY A 280 -2.83 -9.44 -10.77
CA GLY A 280 -2.90 -10.88 -10.63
C GLY A 280 -1.58 -11.53 -10.21
N SER A 281 -1.70 -12.60 -9.43
CA SER A 281 -0.57 -13.44 -9.06
C SER A 281 0.06 -14.15 -10.28
N GLN A 282 1.22 -14.79 -10.07
CA GLN A 282 1.88 -15.65 -11.06
C GLN A 282 0.96 -16.71 -11.69
N ARG A 283 -0.16 -17.06 -11.04
CA ARG A 283 -1.08 -18.11 -11.54
C ARG A 283 -2.13 -17.58 -12.49
N THR A 284 -2.52 -16.34 -12.36
CA THR A 284 -3.53 -15.73 -13.23
C THR A 284 -2.95 -14.66 -14.14
N GLY A 285 -1.94 -13.94 -13.69
CA GLY A 285 -1.24 -12.90 -14.44
C GLY A 285 -2.14 -11.80 -15.01
N LYS A 286 -3.35 -11.63 -14.44
CA LYS A 286 -4.33 -10.70 -14.98
C LYS A 286 -4.26 -9.37 -14.25
N VAL A 287 -4.16 -8.29 -15.01
CA VAL A 287 -4.35 -6.92 -14.53
C VAL A 287 -5.75 -6.49 -14.94
N VAL A 288 -6.57 -6.13 -13.96
CA VAL A 288 -8.00 -5.88 -14.17
C VAL A 288 -8.38 -4.54 -13.57
N TRP A 289 -9.10 -3.77 -14.32
CA TRP A 289 -9.81 -2.58 -13.89
C TRP A 289 -11.29 -2.90 -13.72
N TYR A 290 -11.87 -2.45 -12.64
CA TYR A 290 -13.29 -2.49 -12.33
C TYR A 290 -13.78 -1.04 -12.35
N GLU A 291 -14.35 -0.61 -13.47
CA GLU A 291 -14.92 0.71 -13.69
C GLU A 291 -16.22 0.83 -12.91
N SER A 292 -16.31 1.83 -12.06
CA SER A 292 -17.48 2.12 -11.21
C SER A 292 -18.55 2.92 -11.95
N ASP A 293 -19.77 2.93 -11.41
CA ASP A 293 -20.83 3.88 -11.76
C ASP A 293 -21.17 4.85 -10.61
N GLY A 294 -20.26 4.94 -9.61
CA GLY A 294 -20.43 5.73 -8.40
C GLY A 294 -21.61 5.33 -7.52
N ARG A 295 -22.20 4.14 -7.76
CA ARG A 295 -23.36 3.61 -7.03
C ARG A 295 -23.21 2.13 -6.68
N GLY A 296 -21.94 1.69 -6.59
CA GLY A 296 -21.60 0.33 -6.22
C GLY A 296 -21.76 -0.72 -7.32
N LYS A 297 -21.96 -0.33 -8.60
CA LYS A 297 -21.92 -1.27 -9.72
C LYS A 297 -20.62 -1.11 -10.50
N PHE A 298 -20.07 -2.23 -10.92
CA PHE A 298 -18.78 -2.26 -11.57
C PHE A 298 -18.81 -3.00 -12.90
N ARG A 299 -18.08 -2.45 -13.88
CA ARG A 299 -17.78 -3.10 -15.15
C ARG A 299 -16.33 -3.58 -15.15
N ARG A 300 -16.15 -4.88 -15.30
CA ARG A 300 -14.81 -5.48 -15.33
C ARG A 300 -14.15 -5.29 -16.69
N GLN A 301 -12.95 -4.73 -16.72
CA GLN A 301 -12.09 -4.60 -17.89
C GLN A 301 -10.78 -5.34 -17.68
N LEU A 302 -10.34 -6.14 -18.66
CA LEU A 302 -9.04 -6.78 -18.65
C LEU A 302 -8.05 -5.86 -19.37
N ILE A 303 -7.05 -5.35 -18.66
CA ILE A 303 -6.04 -4.44 -19.20
C ILE A 303 -4.70 -5.10 -19.45
N GLY A 304 -4.39 -6.21 -18.78
CA GLY A 304 -3.16 -6.96 -19.00
C GLY A 304 -3.26 -8.45 -18.67
N GLU A 305 -2.44 -9.24 -19.32
CA GLU A 305 -2.32 -10.69 -19.09
C GLU A 305 -0.85 -11.11 -18.97
N ASN A 306 -0.63 -12.29 -18.40
CA ASN A 306 0.69 -12.90 -18.23
C ASN A 306 1.67 -12.06 -17.40
N GLN A 307 1.14 -11.20 -16.52
CA GLN A 307 1.90 -10.33 -15.63
C GLN A 307 1.70 -10.77 -14.17
N GLY A 308 2.62 -11.61 -13.68
CA GLY A 308 2.60 -12.05 -12.28
C GLY A 308 3.26 -11.00 -11.39
N SER A 309 2.48 -10.38 -10.52
CA SER A 309 2.88 -9.20 -9.73
C SER A 309 2.52 -9.30 -8.26
N TYR A 310 3.17 -8.47 -7.46
CA TYR A 310 2.86 -8.26 -6.04
C TYR A 310 2.39 -6.83 -5.76
N ASP A 311 2.75 -5.87 -6.63
CA ASP A 311 2.55 -4.46 -6.36
C ASP A 311 1.99 -3.75 -7.59
N LEU A 312 1.02 -2.90 -7.36
CA LEU A 312 0.31 -2.07 -8.33
C LEU A 312 0.32 -0.63 -7.86
N ARG A 313 0.54 0.31 -8.79
CA ARG A 313 0.40 1.74 -8.52
C ARG A 313 -0.43 2.39 -9.61
N LEU A 314 -1.23 3.36 -9.19
CA LEU A 314 -1.99 4.24 -10.07
C LEU A 314 -1.27 5.59 -10.10
N VAL A 315 -0.86 6.03 -11.27
CA VAL A 315 -0.05 7.22 -11.45
C VAL A 315 -0.10 7.69 -12.90
N ASP A 316 -0.08 8.99 -13.11
CA ASP A 316 0.07 9.60 -14.44
C ASP A 316 1.55 9.47 -14.87
N MET A 317 1.84 8.47 -15.72
CA MET A 317 3.20 8.14 -16.15
C MET A 317 3.66 8.91 -17.39
N ASP A 318 2.74 9.44 -18.19
CA ASP A 318 3.05 10.15 -19.43
C ASP A 318 2.61 11.61 -19.42
N GLU A 319 2.21 12.10 -18.27
CA GLU A 319 1.81 13.49 -18.00
C GLU A 319 0.63 13.96 -18.88
N ASP A 320 -0.28 13.05 -19.21
CA ASP A 320 -1.48 13.37 -20.00
C ASP A 320 -2.70 13.72 -19.15
N SER A 321 -2.53 13.73 -17.83
CA SER A 321 -3.50 14.06 -16.79
C SER A 321 -4.56 12.98 -16.55
N ASP A 322 -4.25 11.73 -16.86
CA ASP A 322 -5.01 10.58 -16.38
C ASP A 322 -4.11 9.56 -15.66
N LEU A 323 -4.73 8.69 -14.86
CA LEU A 323 -3.99 7.71 -14.09
C LEU A 323 -3.75 6.44 -14.89
N ASP A 324 -2.51 6.06 -14.99
CA ASP A 324 -2.06 4.80 -15.59
C ASP A 324 -1.92 3.69 -14.54
N VAL A 325 -1.76 2.46 -14.99
CA VAL A 325 -1.53 1.31 -14.15
C VAL A 325 -0.09 0.82 -14.26
N LEU A 326 0.71 1.08 -13.24
CA LEU A 326 2.09 0.61 -13.13
C LEU A 326 2.14 -0.69 -12.32
N ILE A 327 2.83 -1.71 -12.82
CA ILE A 327 2.92 -3.04 -12.22
C ILE A 327 4.38 -3.43 -11.99
N ALA A 328 4.73 -3.72 -10.74
CA ALA A 328 5.99 -4.38 -10.40
C ALA A 328 5.85 -5.90 -10.52
N GLY A 329 6.40 -6.45 -11.58
CA GLY A 329 6.30 -7.86 -11.93
C GLY A 329 7.29 -8.73 -11.16
N HIS A 330 6.99 -9.03 -9.90
CA HIS A 330 7.85 -9.83 -9.02
C HIS A 330 8.25 -11.18 -9.64
N PHE A 331 7.33 -11.88 -10.28
CA PHE A 331 7.59 -13.18 -10.89
C PHE A 331 8.18 -13.09 -12.30
N ASN A 332 8.00 -11.96 -12.95
CA ASN A 332 8.49 -11.71 -14.30
C ASN A 332 9.82 -10.94 -14.30
N GLY A 333 10.19 -10.33 -13.17
CA GLY A 333 11.41 -9.54 -13.04
C GLY A 333 11.40 -8.31 -13.95
N ASN A 334 10.25 -7.66 -14.07
CA ASN A 334 10.05 -6.50 -14.94
C ASN A 334 9.19 -5.43 -14.24
N LEU A 335 9.21 -4.24 -14.79
CA LEU A 335 8.29 -3.16 -14.51
C LEU A 335 7.49 -2.91 -15.78
N ILE A 336 6.17 -2.92 -15.71
CA ILE A 336 5.29 -2.69 -16.85
C ILE A 336 4.29 -1.59 -16.49
N TRP A 337 4.09 -0.72 -17.39
CA TRP A 337 3.10 0.32 -17.38
C TRP A 337 2.06 0.08 -18.48
N TYR A 338 0.81 0.24 -18.11
CA TYR A 338 -0.35 0.21 -19.00
C TYR A 338 -0.91 1.61 -19.08
N ALA A 339 -0.63 2.32 -20.19
CA ALA A 339 -1.20 3.63 -20.44
C ALA A 339 -2.73 3.54 -20.48
N ASN A 340 -3.36 4.43 -19.75
CA ASN A 340 -4.80 4.58 -19.77
C ASN A 340 -5.20 5.17 -21.12
N PRO A 341 -6.04 4.51 -21.92
CA PRO A 341 -6.43 5.05 -23.22
C PRO A 341 -7.42 6.21 -23.12
N SER A 342 -7.53 6.84 -21.98
CA SER A 342 -8.58 7.68 -21.50
C SER A 342 -9.09 8.78 -22.45
N LYS A 343 -10.25 9.31 -22.08
CA LYS A 343 -11.09 10.27 -22.81
C LYS A 343 -11.84 9.67 -23.99
N LYS A 344 -12.03 8.35 -24.04
CA LYS A 344 -13.18 7.78 -24.75
C LYS A 344 -14.39 7.91 -23.84
N ALA A 345 -15.49 8.47 -24.39
CA ALA A 345 -16.75 8.52 -23.65
C ALA A 345 -17.05 7.18 -22.97
N PRO A 346 -17.43 7.15 -21.69
CA PRO A 346 -17.67 5.92 -20.97
C PRO A 346 -18.66 5.04 -21.75
N LEU A 347 -18.34 3.77 -21.88
CA LEU A 347 -19.29 2.82 -22.50
C LEU A 347 -20.48 2.66 -21.55
N PRO A 348 -21.72 2.59 -22.06
CA PRO A 348 -22.87 2.43 -21.20
C PRO A 348 -22.74 1.15 -20.36
N PHE A 349 -23.00 1.27 -19.07
CA PHE A 349 -23.10 0.11 -18.18
C PHE A 349 -24.20 -0.85 -18.64
N PRO A 350 -23.99 -2.17 -18.61
CA PRO A 350 -24.96 -3.16 -19.04
C PRO A 350 -26.24 -3.21 -18.20
#